data_367aec1e1cd32a8ebe2e84622e982ab6
#
_entry.id   367aec1e1cd32a8ebe2e84622e982ab6
#
_cell.length_a   1.000
_cell.length_b   1.000
_cell.length_c   1.000
_cell.angle_alpha   90.00
_cell.angle_beta   90.00
_cell.angle_gamma   90.00
#
_symmetry.space_group_name_H-M   'P 1'
#
loop_
_entity.id
_entity.type
_entity.pdbx_description
1 polymer ?
#
loop_
_entity_poly.entity_id
_entity_poly.type
_entity_poly.pdbx_seq_one_letter_code
_entity_poly.pdbx_strand_id
1 'polypeptide(L)'
;MLALTILGNNSAIPAHGRNPTAQVLQTQDENYLIDCGEGTQVQLSKYKIKKSKINKIFISHLHGDHYFGLIGLVTSMGLSGRVSDLHIYGPAMLEQIIQIHLDAATTTLPYKIYFHIVNKETEIANDKRITVKAFKVNHRIECYGFKFTEIKNPRKIVPELVKNYEIPEAYYGELQKGKNYTTKRGTIINNEDVTIAADIAKSYAFCADTLYDESIAEKVSGVDLIYHETTYLKDLEQRAAERFHSTTTQAANIAKLAKAKKLIIGHFSSKYDALDSFLEETKEVFENTELAIEGACFKI
;
A
#
# COMPACT_ATOMS: atom_id res chain seq x y z
N MET A 1 -6.55 10.52 -7.05
CA MET A 1 -6.11 10.87 -5.66
C MET A 1 -5.77 9.56 -4.97
N LEU A 2 -4.55 9.44 -4.49
CA LEU A 2 -4.06 8.31 -3.71
C LEU A 2 -3.87 8.78 -2.27
N ALA A 3 -4.38 8.03 -1.29
CA ALA A 3 -4.28 8.38 0.13
C ALA A 3 -4.11 7.12 0.98
N LEU A 4 -3.28 7.20 2.00
CA LEU A 4 -3.02 6.12 2.95
C LEU A 4 -3.66 6.46 4.29
N THR A 5 -4.49 5.56 4.83
CA THR A 5 -5.03 5.67 6.19
C THR A 5 -4.47 4.55 7.06
N ILE A 6 -3.92 4.91 8.22
CA ILE A 6 -3.40 3.97 9.20
C ILE A 6 -4.56 3.47 10.09
N LEU A 7 -4.67 2.16 10.24
CA LEU A 7 -5.65 1.51 11.12
C LEU A 7 -5.01 0.91 12.37
N GLY A 8 -3.75 0.49 12.26
CA GLY A 8 -2.96 -0.05 13.35
C GLY A 8 -1.48 0.12 13.10
N ASN A 9 -0.73 0.39 14.14
CA ASN A 9 0.69 0.75 14.09
C ASN A 9 1.54 0.07 15.16
N ASN A 10 0.96 -0.87 15.93
CA ASN A 10 1.67 -1.56 17.01
C ASN A 10 2.19 -2.93 16.56
N SER A 11 3.34 -3.30 17.08
CA SER A 11 3.98 -4.59 16.86
C SER A 11 3.46 -5.65 17.85
N ALA A 12 3.32 -6.87 17.37
CA ALA A 12 3.01 -8.09 18.08
C ALA A 12 1.64 -8.16 18.79
N ILE A 13 1.26 -7.16 19.57
CA ILE A 13 0.04 -7.17 20.39
C ILE A 13 -0.62 -5.79 20.43
N PRO A 14 -1.93 -5.68 20.69
CA PRO A 14 -2.56 -4.41 21.05
C PRO A 14 -1.96 -3.89 22.37
N ALA A 15 -1.49 -2.65 22.39
CA ALA A 15 -0.94 -2.01 23.59
C ALA A 15 -1.07 -0.48 23.52
N HIS A 16 -1.18 0.18 24.68
CA HIS A 16 -1.26 1.65 24.78
C HIS A 16 -2.36 2.26 23.91
N GLY A 17 -3.49 1.57 23.79
CA GLY A 17 -4.60 2.01 22.93
C GLY A 17 -4.32 1.90 21.41
N ARG A 18 -3.21 1.30 21.01
CA ARG A 18 -2.83 1.05 19.62
C ARG A 18 -3.16 -0.39 19.21
N ASN A 19 -3.55 -0.55 17.95
CA ASN A 19 -3.89 -1.83 17.35
C ASN A 19 -2.73 -2.38 16.52
N PRO A 20 -2.68 -3.71 16.29
CA PRO A 20 -1.74 -4.36 15.39
C PRO A 20 -1.85 -3.85 13.95
N THR A 21 -0.84 -4.16 13.15
CA THR A 21 -0.61 -3.61 11.81
C THR A 21 -1.80 -3.79 10.88
N ALA A 22 -2.33 -2.67 10.40
CA ALA A 22 -3.28 -2.61 9.29
C ALA A 22 -3.30 -1.21 8.67
N GLN A 23 -3.42 -1.16 7.34
CA GLN A 23 -3.45 0.10 6.59
C GLN A 23 -4.43 0.00 5.43
N VAL A 24 -5.02 1.12 5.02
CA VAL A 24 -5.85 1.17 3.81
C VAL A 24 -5.29 2.21 2.85
N LEU A 25 -4.87 1.74 1.69
CA LEU A 25 -4.56 2.62 0.57
C LEU A 25 -5.84 2.86 -0.23
N GLN A 26 -6.21 4.12 -0.37
CA GLN A 26 -7.48 4.54 -0.95
C GLN A 26 -7.27 5.24 -2.28
N THR A 27 -8.01 4.80 -3.28
CA THR A 27 -8.19 5.52 -4.54
C THR A 27 -9.61 6.11 -4.59
N GLN A 28 -9.96 6.77 -5.68
CA GLN A 28 -11.32 7.25 -5.88
C GLN A 28 -12.36 6.11 -5.87
N ASP A 29 -12.00 4.96 -6.46
CA ASP A 29 -12.95 3.89 -6.76
C ASP A 29 -12.82 2.70 -5.79
N GLU A 30 -11.61 2.36 -5.37
CA GLU A 30 -11.30 1.17 -4.58
C GLU A 30 -10.44 1.48 -3.34
N ASN A 31 -10.51 0.58 -2.38
CA ASN A 31 -9.66 0.53 -1.21
C ASN A 31 -8.85 -0.77 -1.22
N TYR A 32 -7.55 -0.66 -0.96
CA TYR A 32 -6.62 -1.77 -0.83
C TYR A 32 -6.26 -1.91 0.65
N LEU A 33 -6.63 -3.02 1.27
CA LEU A 33 -6.23 -3.31 2.66
C LEU A 33 -4.85 -3.96 2.65
N ILE A 34 -3.95 -3.45 3.47
CA ILE A 34 -2.58 -3.93 3.62
C ILE A 34 -2.40 -4.35 5.07
N ASP A 35 -2.17 -5.63 5.27
CA ASP A 35 -2.28 -6.35 6.51
C ASP A 35 -3.64 -6.19 7.20
N CYS A 36 -3.95 -7.11 8.10
CA CYS A 36 -5.23 -7.19 8.77
C CYS A 36 -5.04 -7.75 10.18
N GLY A 37 -4.32 -7.02 11.03
CA GLY A 37 -4.13 -7.38 12.42
C GLY A 37 -5.41 -7.38 13.22
N GLU A 38 -5.34 -7.84 14.46
CA GLU A 38 -6.48 -7.88 15.37
C GLU A 38 -7.16 -6.51 15.49
N GLY A 39 -8.47 -6.47 15.50
CA GLY A 39 -9.24 -5.22 15.63
C GLY A 39 -9.43 -4.41 14.33
N THR A 40 -8.83 -4.80 13.19
CA THR A 40 -8.91 -4.07 11.92
C THR A 40 -10.34 -3.72 11.52
N GLN A 41 -11.30 -4.64 11.68
CA GLN A 41 -12.70 -4.36 11.33
C GLN A 41 -13.35 -3.28 12.22
N VAL A 42 -12.92 -3.18 13.47
CA VAL A 42 -13.38 -2.12 14.41
C VAL A 42 -12.81 -0.78 13.96
N GLN A 43 -11.52 -0.75 13.63
CA GLN A 43 -10.82 0.45 13.14
C GLN A 43 -11.41 0.95 11.81
N LEU A 44 -11.74 0.06 10.87
CA LEU A 44 -12.45 0.42 9.63
C LEU A 44 -13.77 1.16 9.93
N SER A 45 -14.53 0.69 10.92
CA SER A 45 -15.78 1.32 11.34
C SER A 45 -15.54 2.65 12.04
N LYS A 46 -14.58 2.70 12.97
CA LYS A 46 -14.18 3.90 13.73
C LYS A 46 -13.79 5.05 12.80
N TYR A 47 -12.99 4.77 11.78
CA TYR A 47 -12.51 5.76 10.81
C TYR A 47 -13.40 5.89 9.56
N LYS A 48 -14.62 5.31 9.59
CA LYS A 48 -15.65 5.41 8.54
C LYS A 48 -15.16 4.95 7.16
N ILE A 49 -14.27 3.97 7.11
CA ILE A 49 -13.79 3.39 5.87
C ILE A 49 -14.78 2.32 5.40
N LYS A 50 -15.26 2.46 4.17
CA LYS A 50 -16.26 1.57 3.60
C LYS A 50 -15.66 0.20 3.27
N LYS A 51 -16.01 -0.84 4.04
CA LYS A 51 -15.61 -2.24 3.80
C LYS A 51 -16.04 -2.74 2.41
N SER A 52 -17.16 -2.25 1.90
CA SER A 52 -17.66 -2.62 0.55
C SER A 52 -16.75 -2.17 -0.60
N LYS A 53 -15.86 -1.21 -0.38
CA LYS A 53 -14.86 -0.78 -1.37
C LYS A 53 -13.55 -1.59 -1.30
N ILE A 54 -13.39 -2.47 -0.31
CA ILE A 54 -12.19 -3.31 -0.18
C ILE A 54 -12.41 -4.57 -1.00
N ASN A 55 -11.80 -4.64 -2.19
CA ASN A 55 -11.87 -5.81 -3.07
C ASN A 55 -10.55 -6.58 -3.11
N LYS A 56 -9.48 -6.00 -2.58
CA LYS A 56 -8.16 -6.61 -2.52
C LYS A 56 -7.55 -6.42 -1.14
N ILE A 57 -7.02 -7.50 -0.59
CA ILE A 57 -6.31 -7.55 0.70
C ILE A 57 -4.94 -8.13 0.45
N PHE A 58 -3.91 -7.50 1.00
CA PHE A 58 -2.51 -7.91 0.86
C PHE A 58 -1.96 -8.24 2.24
N ILE A 59 -1.58 -9.50 2.47
CA ILE A 59 -1.00 -9.97 3.73
C ILE A 59 0.48 -10.21 3.52
N SER A 60 1.30 -9.49 4.27
CA SER A 60 2.75 -9.53 4.14
C SER A 60 3.36 -10.86 4.59
N HIS A 61 2.90 -11.36 5.73
CA HIS A 61 3.35 -12.62 6.33
C HIS A 61 2.36 -13.13 7.40
N LEU A 62 2.65 -14.31 7.98
CA LEU A 62 1.73 -15.00 8.88
C LEU A 62 2.08 -14.86 10.39
N HIS A 63 2.68 -13.75 10.82
CA HIS A 63 2.62 -13.39 12.24
C HIS A 63 1.23 -12.82 12.57
N GLY A 64 0.73 -13.11 13.77
CA GLY A 64 -0.66 -12.84 14.14
C GLY A 64 -1.08 -11.39 14.04
N ASP A 65 -0.18 -10.48 14.37
CA ASP A 65 -0.37 -9.03 14.32
C ASP A 65 -0.53 -8.47 12.89
N HIS A 66 -0.36 -9.32 11.85
CA HIS A 66 -0.57 -8.95 10.45
C HIS A 66 -1.82 -9.59 9.83
N TYR A 67 -2.44 -10.64 10.45
CA TYR A 67 -3.59 -11.28 9.80
C TYR A 67 -4.68 -11.80 10.73
N PHE A 68 -4.54 -11.78 12.07
CA PHE A 68 -5.56 -12.34 12.98
C PHE A 68 -6.93 -11.67 12.88
N GLY A 69 -7.00 -10.43 12.39
CA GLY A 69 -8.28 -9.76 12.11
C GLY A 69 -8.98 -10.24 10.84
N LEU A 70 -8.29 -10.99 9.97
CA LEU A 70 -8.78 -11.29 8.63
C LEU A 70 -10.04 -12.17 8.63
N ILE A 71 -10.07 -13.23 9.43
CA ILE A 71 -11.24 -14.11 9.48
C ILE A 71 -12.50 -13.37 9.99
N GLY A 72 -12.35 -12.53 11.01
CA GLY A 72 -13.44 -11.69 11.52
C GLY A 72 -13.91 -10.67 10.47
N LEU A 73 -13.01 -10.08 9.70
CA LEU A 73 -13.34 -9.14 8.64
C LEU A 73 -14.10 -9.85 7.50
N VAL A 74 -13.60 -10.98 7.02
CA VAL A 74 -14.19 -11.76 5.92
C VAL A 74 -15.60 -12.21 6.26
N THR A 75 -15.83 -12.78 7.45
CA THR A 75 -17.17 -13.20 7.90
C THR A 75 -18.11 -12.00 8.06
N SER A 76 -17.62 -10.90 8.63
CA SER A 76 -18.41 -9.66 8.79
C SER A 76 -18.78 -9.02 7.46
N MET A 77 -17.96 -9.12 6.43
CA MET A 77 -18.29 -8.66 5.08
C MET A 77 -19.49 -9.44 4.52
N GLY A 78 -19.52 -10.77 4.71
CA GLY A 78 -20.65 -11.62 4.31
C GLY A 78 -21.93 -11.26 5.04
N LEU A 79 -21.86 -11.16 6.37
CA LEU A 79 -23.02 -10.78 7.21
C LEU A 79 -23.53 -9.35 6.88
N SER A 80 -22.67 -8.48 6.36
CA SER A 80 -23.04 -7.14 5.92
C SER A 80 -23.56 -7.09 4.47
N GLY A 81 -23.81 -8.24 3.84
CA GLY A 81 -24.44 -8.34 2.53
C GLY A 81 -23.48 -8.21 1.35
N ARG A 82 -22.17 -8.46 1.53
CA ARG A 82 -21.24 -8.52 0.40
C ARG A 82 -21.57 -9.70 -0.52
N VAL A 83 -21.68 -9.43 -1.81
CA VAL A 83 -21.85 -10.43 -2.88
C VAL A 83 -20.74 -10.37 -3.92
N SER A 84 -19.93 -9.29 -3.91
CA SER A 84 -18.80 -9.15 -4.84
C SER A 84 -17.59 -9.96 -4.37
N ASP A 85 -16.86 -10.50 -5.31
CA ASP A 85 -15.66 -11.29 -5.06
C ASP A 85 -14.60 -10.52 -4.26
N LEU A 86 -13.79 -11.26 -3.50
CA LEU A 86 -12.67 -10.74 -2.71
C LEU A 86 -11.38 -11.42 -3.16
N HIS A 87 -10.36 -10.65 -3.43
CA HIS A 87 -9.04 -11.15 -3.78
C HIS A 87 -8.09 -10.95 -2.59
N ILE A 88 -7.44 -12.03 -2.14
CA ILE A 88 -6.48 -12.01 -1.04
C ILE A 88 -5.13 -12.45 -1.57
N TYR A 89 -4.13 -11.60 -1.43
CA TYR A 89 -2.75 -11.82 -1.82
C TYR A 89 -1.92 -12.08 -0.57
N GLY A 90 -1.20 -13.19 -0.49
CA GLY A 90 -0.40 -13.49 0.70
C GLY A 90 0.29 -14.85 0.64
N PRO A 91 0.89 -15.30 1.76
CA PRO A 91 1.57 -16.59 1.85
C PRO A 91 0.66 -17.78 1.56
N ALA A 92 1.24 -18.87 1.05
CA ALA A 92 0.51 -20.06 0.58
C ALA A 92 -0.43 -20.67 1.64
N MET A 93 -0.03 -20.68 2.91
CA MET A 93 -0.84 -21.28 4.00
C MET A 93 -2.09 -20.46 4.37
N LEU A 94 -2.21 -19.21 3.91
CA LEU A 94 -3.30 -18.32 4.31
C LEU A 94 -4.67 -18.85 3.89
N GLU A 95 -4.78 -19.38 2.68
CA GLU A 95 -6.02 -20.00 2.17
C GLU A 95 -6.48 -21.14 3.10
N GLN A 96 -5.57 -22.05 3.42
CA GLN A 96 -5.88 -23.21 4.28
C GLN A 96 -6.32 -22.77 5.68
N ILE A 97 -5.64 -21.77 6.26
CA ILE A 97 -5.99 -21.22 7.58
C ILE A 97 -7.43 -20.66 7.56
N ILE A 98 -7.75 -19.85 6.56
CA ILE A 98 -9.10 -19.26 6.44
C ILE A 98 -10.16 -20.34 6.22
N GLN A 99 -9.88 -21.32 5.35
CA GLN A 99 -10.80 -22.43 5.08
C GLN A 99 -11.10 -23.25 6.32
N ILE A 100 -10.08 -23.61 7.12
CA ILE A 100 -10.25 -24.34 8.39
C ILE A 100 -11.19 -23.59 9.33
N HIS A 101 -11.07 -22.27 9.45
CA HIS A 101 -11.94 -21.48 10.30
C HIS A 101 -13.39 -21.46 9.80
N LEU A 102 -13.60 -21.34 8.49
CA LEU A 102 -14.93 -21.35 7.88
C LEU A 102 -15.60 -22.72 8.06
N ASP A 103 -14.85 -23.80 7.82
CA ASP A 103 -15.36 -25.18 7.97
C ASP A 103 -15.69 -25.49 9.42
N ALA A 104 -14.82 -25.15 10.37
CA ALA A 104 -15.06 -25.36 11.81
C ALA A 104 -16.32 -24.62 12.30
N ALA A 105 -16.62 -23.45 11.73
CA ALA A 105 -17.81 -22.67 12.04
C ALA A 105 -19.03 -23.02 11.17
N THR A 106 -18.90 -23.98 10.25
CA THR A 106 -19.94 -24.31 9.25
C THR A 106 -20.44 -23.05 8.51
N THR A 107 -19.52 -22.13 8.22
CA THR A 107 -19.84 -20.83 7.63
C THR A 107 -19.70 -20.87 6.11
N THR A 108 -20.80 -20.57 5.42
CA THR A 108 -20.80 -20.35 3.97
C THR A 108 -20.84 -18.86 3.67
N LEU A 109 -19.86 -18.37 2.92
CA LEU A 109 -19.82 -16.97 2.51
C LEU A 109 -20.71 -16.75 1.27
N PRO A 110 -21.47 -15.64 1.19
CA PRO A 110 -22.30 -15.30 0.03
C PRO A 110 -21.50 -14.75 -1.16
N TYR A 111 -20.18 -14.78 -1.11
CA TYR A 111 -19.26 -14.32 -2.15
C TYR A 111 -18.03 -15.23 -2.24
N LYS A 112 -17.29 -15.15 -3.35
CA LYS A 112 -16.08 -15.94 -3.55
C LYS A 112 -14.85 -15.21 -3.05
N ILE A 113 -13.92 -15.97 -2.47
CA ILE A 113 -12.56 -15.51 -2.17
C ILE A 113 -11.61 -16.16 -3.16
N TYR A 114 -10.78 -15.34 -3.80
CA TYR A 114 -9.69 -15.80 -4.64
C TYR A 114 -8.37 -15.56 -3.91
N PHE A 115 -7.66 -16.62 -3.58
CA PHE A 115 -6.35 -16.54 -2.96
C PHE A 115 -5.26 -16.51 -4.03
N HIS A 116 -4.36 -15.55 -3.92
CA HIS A 116 -3.22 -15.36 -4.80
C HIS A 116 -1.94 -15.51 -3.99
N ILE A 117 -1.20 -16.60 -4.26
CA ILE A 117 0.03 -16.92 -3.52
C ILE A 117 1.12 -15.93 -3.91
N VAL A 118 1.68 -15.26 -2.89
CA VAL A 118 2.86 -14.39 -3.01
C VAL A 118 4.07 -15.17 -2.52
N ASN A 119 4.89 -15.66 -3.45
CA ASN A 119 6.09 -16.46 -3.18
C ASN A 119 7.32 -16.04 -3.99
N LYS A 120 7.24 -14.92 -4.69
CA LYS A 120 8.34 -14.35 -5.47
C LYS A 120 8.19 -12.85 -5.68
N GLU A 121 9.29 -12.19 -5.98
CA GLU A 121 9.31 -10.78 -6.34
C GLU A 121 8.78 -10.59 -7.77
N THR A 122 7.56 -10.10 -7.88
CA THR A 122 6.90 -9.89 -9.18
C THR A 122 5.73 -8.93 -9.06
N GLU A 123 5.17 -8.52 -10.18
CA GLU A 123 3.85 -7.91 -10.23
C GLU A 123 2.81 -8.97 -9.87
N ILE A 124 2.05 -8.72 -8.80
CA ILE A 124 1.05 -9.65 -8.24
C ILE A 124 -0.38 -9.20 -8.51
N ALA A 125 -0.60 -7.92 -8.73
CA ALA A 125 -1.90 -7.38 -9.09
C ALA A 125 -1.75 -6.22 -10.07
N ASN A 126 -2.69 -6.16 -11.00
CA ASN A 126 -2.78 -5.09 -12.00
C ASN A 126 -4.26 -4.84 -12.29
N ASP A 127 -4.74 -3.66 -11.98
CA ASP A 127 -6.09 -3.24 -12.31
C ASP A 127 -6.06 -1.94 -13.15
N LYS A 128 -7.21 -1.30 -13.31
CA LYS A 128 -7.30 -0.09 -14.14
C LYS A 128 -6.56 1.13 -13.59
N ARG A 129 -6.19 1.11 -12.32
CA ARG A 129 -5.66 2.27 -11.57
C ARG A 129 -4.30 2.04 -10.97
N ILE A 130 -4.05 0.83 -10.47
CA ILE A 130 -2.90 0.49 -9.64
C ILE A 130 -2.25 -0.78 -10.14
N THR A 131 -0.94 -0.79 -10.24
CA THR A 131 -0.13 -2.00 -10.28
C THR A 131 0.48 -2.24 -8.91
N VAL A 132 0.55 -3.51 -8.49
CA VAL A 132 1.15 -3.91 -7.21
C VAL A 132 2.27 -4.90 -7.46
N LYS A 133 3.47 -4.55 -7.01
CA LYS A 133 4.64 -5.45 -7.02
C LYS A 133 4.94 -5.90 -5.61
N ALA A 134 5.11 -7.21 -5.42
CA ALA A 134 5.67 -7.75 -4.20
C ALA A 134 7.20 -7.72 -4.28
N PHE A 135 7.84 -7.43 -3.15
CA PHE A 135 9.28 -7.53 -3.00
C PHE A 135 9.62 -8.21 -1.67
N LYS A 136 10.62 -9.08 -1.71
CA LYS A 136 11.03 -9.85 -0.53
C LYS A 136 11.74 -8.95 0.47
N VAL A 137 11.43 -9.14 1.75
CA VAL A 137 12.12 -8.53 2.89
C VAL A 137 12.75 -9.60 3.76
N ASN A 138 13.63 -9.23 4.67
CA ASN A 138 14.41 -10.17 5.47
C ASN A 138 13.80 -10.35 6.86
N HIS A 139 12.94 -11.36 6.99
CA HIS A 139 12.29 -11.68 8.27
C HIS A 139 12.42 -13.15 8.62
N ARG A 140 12.04 -13.56 9.86
CA ARG A 140 12.15 -14.94 10.37
C ARG A 140 11.34 -15.95 9.59
N ILE A 141 10.23 -15.52 9.00
CA ILE A 141 9.38 -16.31 8.11
C ILE A 141 9.30 -15.61 6.77
N GLU A 142 8.78 -16.29 5.76
CA GLU A 142 8.57 -15.69 4.45
C GLU A 142 7.71 -14.43 4.56
N CYS A 143 8.26 -13.29 4.14
CA CYS A 143 7.66 -11.98 4.27
C CYS A 143 7.90 -11.12 3.03
N TYR A 144 6.87 -10.39 2.60
CA TYR A 144 6.91 -9.52 1.44
C TYR A 144 6.41 -8.11 1.78
N GLY A 145 7.11 -7.12 1.27
CA GLY A 145 6.60 -5.77 1.15
C GLY A 145 5.83 -5.60 -0.17
N PHE A 146 5.09 -4.50 -0.29
CA PHE A 146 4.26 -4.22 -1.46
C PHE A 146 4.50 -2.80 -1.98
N LYS A 147 4.78 -2.67 -3.28
CA LYS A 147 4.87 -1.38 -3.96
C LYS A 147 3.65 -1.19 -4.85
N PHE A 148 2.86 -0.17 -4.52
CA PHE A 148 1.69 0.28 -5.28
C PHE A 148 2.09 1.44 -6.17
N THR A 149 1.74 1.39 -7.44
CA THR A 149 2.05 2.44 -8.41
C THR A 149 0.80 2.77 -9.21
N GLU A 150 0.39 4.04 -9.23
CA GLU A 150 -0.71 4.47 -10.10
C GLU A 150 -0.36 4.25 -11.57
N ILE A 151 -1.31 3.71 -12.31
CA ILE A 151 -1.21 3.66 -13.78
C ILE A 151 -1.43 5.08 -14.30
N LYS A 152 -0.47 5.55 -15.08
CA LYS A 152 -0.50 6.89 -15.66
C LYS A 152 -1.77 7.08 -16.52
N ASN A 153 -2.58 8.05 -16.15
CA ASN A 153 -3.73 8.42 -16.97
C ASN A 153 -3.26 8.95 -18.34
N PRO A 154 -4.07 8.76 -19.41
CA PRO A 154 -3.79 9.39 -20.68
C PRO A 154 -3.90 10.92 -20.57
N ARG A 155 -3.22 11.63 -21.46
CA ARG A 155 -3.35 13.09 -21.57
C ARG A 155 -4.81 13.46 -21.85
N LYS A 156 -5.27 14.58 -21.30
CA LYS A 156 -6.64 15.08 -21.53
C LYS A 156 -6.66 15.92 -22.79
N ILE A 157 -7.51 15.55 -23.72
CA ILE A 157 -7.75 16.35 -24.95
C ILE A 157 -8.50 17.62 -24.57
N VAL A 158 -8.15 18.74 -25.20
CA VAL A 158 -8.87 20.00 -25.11
C VAL A 158 -9.82 20.08 -26.33
N PRO A 159 -11.15 19.85 -26.15
CA PRO A 159 -12.08 19.65 -27.25
C PRO A 159 -12.12 20.82 -28.25
N GLU A 160 -12.05 22.04 -27.75
CA GLU A 160 -12.07 23.26 -28.60
C GLU A 160 -10.83 23.34 -29.50
N LEU A 161 -9.64 22.99 -28.96
CA LEU A 161 -8.41 23.11 -29.74
C LEU A 161 -8.29 22.02 -30.81
N VAL A 162 -8.64 20.76 -30.49
CA VAL A 162 -8.64 19.70 -31.52
C VAL A 162 -9.64 19.99 -32.64
N LYS A 163 -10.77 20.63 -32.31
CA LYS A 163 -11.75 21.06 -33.30
C LYS A 163 -11.22 22.20 -34.17
N ASN A 164 -10.58 23.21 -33.57
CA ASN A 164 -10.00 24.34 -34.29
C ASN A 164 -8.88 23.91 -35.27
N TYR A 165 -8.10 22.90 -34.88
CA TYR A 165 -7.08 22.32 -35.77
C TYR A 165 -7.58 21.22 -36.69
N GLU A 166 -8.89 20.97 -36.70
CA GLU A 166 -9.54 19.95 -37.56
C GLU A 166 -8.93 18.54 -37.38
N ILE A 167 -8.51 18.19 -36.13
CA ILE A 167 -7.92 16.89 -35.85
C ILE A 167 -9.04 15.84 -35.82
N PRO A 168 -8.94 14.75 -36.62
CA PRO A 168 -9.94 13.70 -36.63
C PRO A 168 -10.04 12.97 -35.28
N GLU A 169 -11.24 12.63 -34.83
CA GLU A 169 -11.48 11.86 -33.60
C GLU A 169 -10.72 10.53 -33.58
N ALA A 170 -10.55 9.88 -34.74
CA ALA A 170 -9.75 8.67 -34.87
C ALA A 170 -8.28 8.82 -34.38
N TYR A 171 -7.77 10.06 -34.34
CA TYR A 171 -6.40 10.34 -33.86
C TYR A 171 -6.32 10.66 -32.35
N TYR A 172 -7.45 10.81 -31.68
CA TYR A 172 -7.47 11.20 -30.26
C TYR A 172 -6.71 10.22 -29.35
N GLY A 173 -6.80 8.93 -29.64
CA GLY A 173 -6.02 7.93 -28.91
C GLY A 173 -4.51 8.12 -29.02
N GLU A 174 -4.00 8.62 -30.14
CA GLU A 174 -2.58 8.90 -30.33
C GLU A 174 -2.19 10.23 -29.63
N LEU A 175 -3.06 11.23 -29.66
CA LEU A 175 -2.87 12.45 -28.85
C LEU A 175 -2.81 12.14 -27.36
N GLN A 176 -3.67 11.26 -26.87
CA GLN A 176 -3.67 10.85 -25.46
C GLN A 176 -2.39 10.12 -25.03
N LYS A 177 -1.69 9.50 -25.97
CA LYS A 177 -0.36 8.90 -25.79
C LYS A 177 0.80 9.89 -25.88
N GLY A 178 0.51 11.17 -26.23
CA GLY A 178 1.51 12.22 -26.35
C GLY A 178 2.09 12.41 -27.75
N LYS A 179 1.50 11.81 -28.80
CA LYS A 179 1.98 11.99 -30.17
C LYS A 179 1.48 13.30 -30.77
N ASN A 180 2.33 13.97 -31.56
CA ASN A 180 1.95 15.12 -32.38
C ASN A 180 1.09 14.69 -33.54
N TYR A 181 0.22 15.59 -34.03
CA TYR A 181 -0.58 15.36 -35.22
C TYR A 181 0.04 16.05 -36.42
N THR A 182 0.13 15.36 -37.56
CA THR A 182 0.56 15.95 -38.84
C THR A 182 -0.64 16.05 -39.75
N THR A 183 -0.97 17.27 -40.17
CA THR A 183 -2.05 17.54 -41.09
C THR A 183 -1.75 16.96 -42.49
N LYS A 184 -2.77 16.85 -43.35
CA LYS A 184 -2.59 16.41 -44.74
C LYS A 184 -1.67 17.34 -45.56
N ARG A 185 -1.46 18.58 -45.10
CA ARG A 185 -0.57 19.57 -45.73
C ARG A 185 0.85 19.54 -45.16
N GLY A 186 1.17 18.60 -44.27
CA GLY A 186 2.50 18.46 -43.66
C GLY A 186 2.75 19.36 -42.45
N THR A 187 1.76 20.14 -41.99
CA THR A 187 1.90 20.99 -40.81
C THR A 187 1.85 20.12 -39.53
N ILE A 188 2.81 20.26 -38.66
CA ILE A 188 2.85 19.55 -37.38
C ILE A 188 2.15 20.38 -36.30
N ILE A 189 1.17 19.81 -35.66
CA ILE A 189 0.51 20.34 -34.47
C ILE A 189 1.08 19.61 -33.25
N ASN A 190 1.72 20.35 -32.35
CA ASN A 190 2.32 19.75 -31.18
C ASN A 190 1.23 19.23 -30.22
N ASN A 191 1.51 18.11 -29.62
CA ASN A 191 0.59 17.47 -28.67
C ASN A 191 0.21 18.41 -27.52
N GLU A 192 1.18 19.17 -27.02
CA GLU A 192 1.01 20.11 -25.91
C GLU A 192 0.07 21.26 -26.23
N ASP A 193 -0.09 21.61 -27.51
CA ASP A 193 -0.97 22.69 -27.96
C ASP A 193 -2.47 22.26 -27.91
N VAL A 194 -2.77 20.96 -27.90
CA VAL A 194 -4.13 20.42 -28.01
C VAL A 194 -4.50 19.45 -26.87
N THR A 195 -3.58 19.22 -25.92
CA THR A 195 -3.81 18.35 -24.76
C THR A 195 -3.22 18.93 -23.48
N ILE A 196 -3.79 18.53 -22.35
CA ILE A 196 -3.27 18.83 -21.02
C ILE A 196 -2.56 17.57 -20.50
N ALA A 197 -1.37 17.74 -19.93
CA ALA A 197 -0.65 16.63 -19.30
C ALA A 197 -1.53 15.96 -18.21
N ALA A 198 -1.45 14.65 -18.15
CA ALA A 198 -2.06 13.91 -17.03
C ALA A 198 -1.31 14.22 -15.73
N ASP A 199 -2.00 14.02 -14.61
CA ASP A 199 -1.36 14.07 -13.29
C ASP A 199 -0.21 13.07 -13.23
N ILE A 200 0.83 13.41 -12.46
CA ILE A 200 1.97 12.51 -12.25
C ILE A 200 1.48 11.30 -11.45
N ALA A 201 1.73 10.10 -11.99
CA ALA A 201 1.41 8.86 -11.31
C ALA A 201 2.13 8.79 -9.96
N LYS A 202 1.38 8.45 -8.93
CA LYS A 202 1.86 8.39 -7.56
C LYS A 202 2.21 6.96 -7.17
N SER A 203 3.06 6.82 -6.16
CA SER A 203 3.51 5.52 -5.69
C SER A 203 3.65 5.46 -4.18
N TYR A 204 3.31 4.30 -3.64
CA TYR A 204 3.40 3.96 -2.22
C TYR A 204 4.13 2.64 -2.05
N ALA A 205 5.05 2.55 -1.08
CA ALA A 205 5.69 1.31 -0.68
C ALA A 205 5.42 1.01 0.80
N PHE A 206 4.96 -0.20 1.06
CA PHE A 206 4.83 -0.79 2.39
C PHE A 206 5.99 -1.76 2.61
N CYS A 207 6.94 -1.39 3.47
CA CYS A 207 8.00 -2.28 3.94
C CYS A 207 7.51 -2.94 5.23
N ALA A 208 7.13 -4.22 5.11
CA ALA A 208 6.73 -5.04 6.22
C ALA A 208 7.91 -5.31 7.17
N ASP A 209 7.70 -6.18 8.16
CA ASP A 209 8.72 -6.55 9.15
C ASP A 209 10.01 -7.03 8.49
N THR A 210 11.11 -6.40 8.85
CA THR A 210 12.39 -6.69 8.20
C THR A 210 13.60 -6.33 9.08
N LEU A 211 14.59 -7.20 9.08
CA LEU A 211 15.95 -6.83 9.40
C LEU A 211 16.40 -5.72 8.44
N TYR A 212 17.26 -4.82 8.88
CA TYR A 212 17.87 -3.80 8.03
C TYR A 212 18.53 -4.43 6.79
N ASP A 213 18.07 -4.03 5.63
CA ASP A 213 18.52 -4.55 4.33
C ASP A 213 18.47 -3.43 3.28
N GLU A 214 19.65 -2.92 2.91
CA GLU A 214 19.78 -1.83 1.95
C GLU A 214 19.24 -2.19 0.56
N SER A 215 19.15 -3.48 0.22
CA SER A 215 18.58 -3.92 -1.06
C SER A 215 17.12 -3.49 -1.25
N ILE A 216 16.41 -3.25 -0.15
CA ILE A 216 15.04 -2.72 -0.18
C ILE A 216 14.99 -1.36 -0.88
N ALA A 217 16.00 -0.52 -0.69
CA ALA A 217 16.02 0.83 -1.26
C ALA A 217 15.93 0.83 -2.80
N GLU A 218 16.57 -0.12 -3.47
CA GLU A 218 16.48 -0.27 -4.94
C GLU A 218 15.06 -0.67 -5.36
N LYS A 219 14.43 -1.61 -4.62
CA LYS A 219 13.10 -2.16 -4.91
C LYS A 219 12.00 -1.09 -4.82
N VAL A 220 12.19 -0.11 -3.93
CA VAL A 220 11.24 0.98 -3.67
C VAL A 220 11.74 2.34 -4.16
N SER A 221 12.75 2.37 -5.02
CA SER A 221 13.37 3.61 -5.49
C SER A 221 12.37 4.60 -6.08
N GLY A 222 12.50 5.87 -5.68
CA GLY A 222 11.76 7.01 -6.19
C GLY A 222 10.29 7.08 -5.79
N VAL A 223 9.83 6.30 -4.79
CA VAL A 223 8.43 6.34 -4.36
C VAL A 223 8.05 7.67 -3.73
N ASP A 224 6.79 8.07 -3.90
CA ASP A 224 6.28 9.31 -3.29
C ASP A 224 6.13 9.15 -1.77
N LEU A 225 5.70 7.99 -1.31
CA LEU A 225 5.54 7.65 0.10
C LEU A 225 6.08 6.26 0.39
N ILE A 226 6.90 6.13 1.43
CA ILE A 226 7.32 4.84 1.99
C ILE A 226 6.80 4.71 3.41
N TYR A 227 6.19 3.59 3.74
CA TYR A 227 6.02 3.14 5.12
C TYR A 227 7.10 2.12 5.42
N HIS A 228 7.81 2.30 6.52
CA HIS A 228 8.80 1.34 6.99
C HIS A 228 8.53 0.95 8.45
N GLU A 229 8.61 -0.34 8.75
CA GLU A 229 8.58 -0.80 10.12
C GLU A 229 9.73 -0.19 10.91
N THR A 230 9.48 0.13 12.17
CA THR A 230 10.42 0.78 13.07
C THR A 230 10.13 0.33 14.48
N THR A 231 10.42 -0.95 14.73
CA THR A 231 10.01 -1.60 15.97
C THR A 231 10.79 -1.06 17.18
N TYR A 232 12.03 -0.59 16.96
CA TYR A 232 12.93 -0.17 18.05
C TYR A 232 13.58 1.19 17.78
N LEU A 233 13.93 1.90 18.86
CA LEU A 233 14.84 3.05 18.82
C LEU A 233 16.27 2.58 18.51
N LYS A 234 17.15 3.50 18.12
CA LYS A 234 18.52 3.22 17.70
C LYS A 234 19.38 2.53 18.75
N ASP A 235 19.10 2.79 20.03
CA ASP A 235 19.83 2.17 21.16
C ASP A 235 19.63 0.67 21.28
N LEU A 236 18.58 0.12 20.63
CA LEU A 236 18.27 -1.30 20.63
C LEU A 236 18.55 -2.00 19.28
N GLU A 237 19.53 -1.51 18.52
CA GLU A 237 19.87 -2.05 17.19
C GLU A 237 20.22 -3.54 17.24
N GLN A 238 21.00 -3.98 18.21
CA GLN A 238 21.32 -5.40 18.38
C GLN A 238 20.04 -6.23 18.60
N ARG A 239 19.11 -5.75 19.45
CA ARG A 239 17.84 -6.42 19.70
C ARG A 239 16.95 -6.43 18.48
N ALA A 240 16.94 -5.36 17.69
CA ALA A 240 16.24 -5.30 16.42
C ALA A 240 16.75 -6.40 15.48
N ALA A 241 18.07 -6.51 15.34
CA ALA A 241 18.70 -7.54 14.51
C ALA A 241 18.35 -8.97 14.98
N GLU A 242 18.43 -9.26 16.27
CA GLU A 242 18.07 -10.57 16.86
C GLU A 242 16.60 -10.94 16.63
N ARG A 243 15.72 -9.95 16.47
CA ARG A 243 14.28 -10.13 16.26
C ARG A 243 13.85 -9.97 14.80
N PHE A 244 14.79 -9.70 13.91
CA PHE A 244 14.53 -9.44 12.48
C PHE A 244 13.63 -8.22 12.26
N HIS A 245 13.94 -7.14 12.95
CA HIS A 245 13.29 -5.84 12.84
C HIS A 245 14.29 -4.73 12.61
N SER A 246 13.77 -3.53 12.32
CA SER A 246 14.56 -2.33 12.08
C SER A 246 14.43 -1.29 13.20
N THR A 247 15.41 -0.38 13.25
CA THR A 247 15.40 0.79 14.12
C THR A 247 15.00 2.05 13.36
N THR A 248 14.78 3.14 14.10
CA THR A 248 14.50 4.50 13.60
C THR A 248 15.48 4.95 12.52
N THR A 249 16.78 4.88 12.82
CA THR A 249 17.85 5.32 11.92
C THR A 249 17.98 4.42 10.69
N GLN A 250 17.74 3.13 10.84
CA GLN A 250 17.77 2.16 9.75
C GLN A 250 16.61 2.40 8.76
N ALA A 251 15.38 2.59 9.26
CA ALA A 251 14.24 2.94 8.43
C ALA A 251 14.46 4.25 7.67
N ALA A 252 15.02 5.27 8.33
CA ALA A 252 15.35 6.55 7.71
C ALA A 252 16.43 6.43 6.63
N ASN A 253 17.44 5.59 6.85
CA ASN A 253 18.48 5.32 5.85
C ASN A 253 17.89 4.64 4.59
N ILE A 254 16.98 3.67 4.74
CA ILE A 254 16.29 3.07 3.59
C ILE A 254 15.52 4.13 2.80
N ALA A 255 14.76 5.00 3.46
CA ALA A 255 14.02 6.07 2.79
C ALA A 255 14.96 7.04 2.03
N LYS A 256 16.10 7.38 2.62
CA LYS A 256 17.13 8.24 2.00
C LYS A 256 17.77 7.58 0.80
N LEU A 257 18.22 6.34 0.91
CA LEU A 257 18.81 5.55 -0.18
C LEU A 257 17.82 5.34 -1.33
N ALA A 258 16.55 5.07 -1.00
CA ALA A 258 15.47 4.95 -1.96
C ALA A 258 15.10 6.27 -2.64
N LYS A 259 15.59 7.42 -2.18
CA LYS A 259 15.17 8.75 -2.64
C LYS A 259 13.66 8.93 -2.55
N ALA A 260 13.04 8.37 -1.50
CA ALA A 260 11.63 8.55 -1.23
C ALA A 260 11.31 10.01 -0.96
N LYS A 261 10.09 10.47 -1.30
CA LYS A 261 9.72 11.87 -1.03
C LYS A 261 9.28 12.07 0.41
N LYS A 262 8.69 11.04 1.02
CA LYS A 262 8.20 11.06 2.41
C LYS A 262 8.30 9.69 3.05
N LEU A 263 8.62 9.65 4.33
CA LEU A 263 8.66 8.45 5.17
C LEU A 263 7.55 8.49 6.21
N ILE A 264 6.88 7.36 6.39
CA ILE A 264 6.01 7.11 7.54
C ILE A 264 6.59 5.91 8.29
N ILE A 265 6.80 6.08 9.59
CA ILE A 265 7.30 5.03 10.47
C ILE A 265 6.18 4.48 11.36
N GLY A 266 6.19 3.18 11.57
CA GLY A 266 5.19 2.47 12.36
C GLY A 266 5.66 1.09 12.82
N HIS A 267 4.75 0.23 13.27
CA HIS A 267 5.06 -1.07 13.83
C HIS A 267 5.87 -0.96 15.14
N PHE A 268 5.46 -0.04 16.02
CA PHE A 268 6.17 0.27 17.24
C PHE A 268 6.04 -0.86 18.27
N SER A 269 7.15 -1.24 18.91
CA SER A 269 7.12 -2.23 19.98
C SER A 269 6.20 -1.78 21.13
N SER A 270 5.42 -2.71 21.67
CA SER A 270 4.59 -2.50 22.85
C SER A 270 5.36 -2.07 24.11
N LYS A 271 6.70 -2.12 24.08
CA LYS A 271 7.57 -1.57 25.12
C LYS A 271 7.43 -0.06 25.26
N TYR A 272 7.08 0.65 24.18
CA TYR A 272 7.06 2.12 24.15
C TYR A 272 5.62 2.65 24.16
N ASP A 273 5.32 3.50 25.15
CA ASP A 273 4.07 4.24 25.23
C ASP A 273 4.15 5.52 24.40
N ALA A 274 5.11 6.39 24.69
CA ALA A 274 5.38 7.60 23.93
C ALA A 274 6.18 7.32 22.66
N LEU A 275 5.89 8.06 21.59
CA LEU A 275 6.49 7.87 20.27
C LEU A 275 7.34 9.05 19.80
N ASP A 276 7.48 10.10 20.63
CA ASP A 276 8.20 11.32 20.26
C ASP A 276 9.66 11.03 19.86
N SER A 277 10.35 10.22 20.63
CA SER A 277 11.75 9.82 20.36
C SER A 277 11.90 9.08 19.03
N PHE A 278 10.88 8.31 18.59
CA PHE A 278 10.90 7.68 17.27
C PHE A 278 10.93 8.72 16.16
N LEU A 279 10.11 9.76 16.29
CA LEU A 279 10.05 10.83 15.29
C LEU A 279 11.34 11.64 15.27
N GLU A 280 11.85 12.01 16.45
CA GLU A 280 13.08 12.78 16.61
C GLU A 280 14.28 12.08 15.99
N GLU A 281 14.57 10.84 16.40
CA GLU A 281 15.69 10.06 15.86
C GLU A 281 15.59 9.83 14.34
N THR A 282 14.38 9.57 13.83
CA THR A 282 14.20 9.33 12.41
C THR A 282 14.44 10.61 11.61
N LYS A 283 13.97 11.76 12.09
CA LYS A 283 14.15 13.07 11.45
C LYS A 283 15.59 13.55 11.41
N GLU A 284 16.45 13.13 12.33
CA GLU A 284 17.89 13.39 12.26
C GLU A 284 18.52 12.90 10.95
N VAL A 285 17.95 11.82 10.35
CA VAL A 285 18.48 11.18 9.14
C VAL A 285 17.63 11.50 7.89
N PHE A 286 16.30 11.56 8.05
CA PHE A 286 15.35 11.84 6.98
C PHE A 286 14.24 12.78 7.49
N GLU A 287 14.39 14.07 7.23
CA GLU A 287 13.55 15.15 7.77
C GLU A 287 12.06 14.97 7.46
N ASN A 288 11.71 14.60 6.21
CA ASN A 288 10.31 14.45 5.80
C ASN A 288 9.70 13.15 6.31
N THR A 289 9.66 13.00 7.63
CA THR A 289 9.14 11.83 8.33
C THR A 289 7.91 12.19 9.17
N GLU A 290 6.93 11.29 9.19
CA GLU A 290 5.78 11.34 10.11
C GLU A 290 5.57 9.98 10.79
N LEU A 291 4.90 10.01 11.94
CA LEU A 291 4.46 8.81 12.65
C LEU A 291 3.19 8.23 12.00
N ALA A 292 3.10 6.92 11.93
CA ALA A 292 1.89 6.21 11.56
C ALA A 292 0.88 6.25 12.72
N ILE A 293 0.20 7.36 12.91
CA ILE A 293 -0.83 7.49 13.94
C ILE A 293 -2.16 6.93 13.41
N GLU A 294 -2.84 6.12 14.21
CA GLU A 294 -4.12 5.54 13.85
C GLU A 294 -5.17 6.61 13.50
N GLY A 295 -5.82 6.46 12.36
CA GLY A 295 -6.76 7.41 11.79
C GLY A 295 -6.13 8.54 11.00
N ALA A 296 -4.81 8.73 11.05
CA ALA A 296 -4.13 9.67 10.18
C ALA A 296 -4.28 9.25 8.71
N CYS A 297 -4.53 10.24 7.86
CA CYS A 297 -4.70 10.06 6.41
C CYS A 297 -3.65 10.90 5.66
N PHE A 298 -2.75 10.22 4.98
CA PHE A 298 -1.65 10.81 4.22
C PHE A 298 -2.00 10.86 2.75
N LYS A 299 -2.13 12.05 2.19
CA LYS A 299 -2.28 12.24 0.73
C LYS A 299 -0.91 12.05 0.06
N ILE A 300 -0.89 11.32 -1.03
CA ILE A 300 0.31 10.98 -1.80
C ILE A 300 0.40 11.84 -3.05
#